data_b6f7d4cc77f2ab835e32e88862fd09d8
#
_entry.id   b6f7d4cc77f2ab835e32e88862fd09d8
#
_cell.length_a   1.000
_cell.length_b   1.000
_cell.length_c   1.000
_cell.angle_alpha   90.00
_cell.angle_beta   90.00
_cell.angle_gamma   90.00
#
_symmetry.space_group_name_H-M   'P 1'
#
loop_
_entity.id
_entity.type
_entity.pdbx_description
1 polymer ?
#
loop_
_entity_poly.entity_id
_entity_poly.type
_entity_poly.pdbx_seq_one_letter_code
_entity_poly.pdbx_strand_id
1 'polypeptide(L)'
;LVEANPLGLLKTSGENDLYAMFGAMTRDYFAEFEAGRPDAARHVIDFYGGEGTFAAFPAKIRDYVVKTTPANIRDWSSGTTFEHPRSAYQQIAVSTLVVRGGDGHPAMMRIAEMLTEFIPNARLQTVAGGSHFLPATHPTELARLLDIHVETGIA
;
A
#
# COMPACT_ATOMS: atom_id res chain seq x y z
N LEU A 1 5.98 -5.38 8.40
CA LEU A 1 5.42 -4.42 7.44
C LEU A 1 4.54 -5.18 6.46
N VAL A 2 3.24 -4.95 6.44
CA VAL A 2 2.30 -5.58 5.52
C VAL A 2 1.78 -4.51 4.58
N GLU A 3 1.99 -4.70 3.27
CA GLU A 3 1.55 -3.75 2.25
C GLU A 3 1.91 -2.29 2.59
N ALA A 4 3.10 -2.08 3.14
CA ALA A 4 3.57 -0.76 3.52
C ALA A 4 3.83 0.09 2.27
N ASN A 5 3.37 1.33 2.27
CA ASN A 5 3.40 2.22 1.12
C ASN A 5 4.05 3.59 1.38
N PRO A 6 5.31 3.66 1.81
CA PRO A 6 6.04 4.92 1.91
C PRO A 6 6.36 5.46 0.49
N LEU A 7 5.38 6.08 -0.14
CA LEU A 7 5.41 6.51 -1.55
C LEU A 7 6.54 7.49 -1.88
N GLY A 8 6.94 8.32 -0.91
CA GLY A 8 8.10 9.18 -1.04
C GLY A 8 9.40 8.43 -1.36
N LEU A 9 9.45 7.13 -1.03
CA LEU A 9 10.60 6.28 -1.34
C LEU A 9 10.80 6.09 -2.85
N LEU A 10 9.73 5.98 -3.63
CA LEU A 10 9.81 5.92 -5.10
C LEU A 10 10.48 7.19 -5.65
N LYS A 11 10.04 8.36 -5.18
CA LYS A 11 10.59 9.65 -5.61
C LYS A 11 12.07 9.78 -5.23
N THR A 12 12.42 9.51 -3.98
CA THR A 12 13.80 9.67 -3.47
C THR A 12 14.77 8.62 -4.02
N SER A 13 14.25 7.53 -4.59
CA SER A 13 15.05 6.46 -5.22
C SER A 13 15.09 6.54 -6.74
N GLY A 14 14.49 7.56 -7.35
CA GLY A 14 14.51 7.75 -8.80
C GLY A 14 13.51 6.91 -9.59
N GLU A 15 12.55 6.25 -8.93
CA GLU A 15 11.47 5.48 -9.57
C GLU A 15 10.36 6.43 -10.08
N ASN A 16 10.75 7.37 -10.94
CA ASN A 16 9.92 8.49 -11.33
C ASN A 16 8.62 8.09 -12.05
N ASP A 17 8.67 7.05 -12.88
CA ASP A 17 7.48 6.58 -13.63
C ASP A 17 6.44 5.98 -12.67
N LEU A 18 6.87 5.15 -11.72
CA LEU A 18 5.99 4.58 -10.70
C LEU A 18 5.42 5.65 -9.77
N TYR A 19 6.25 6.64 -9.39
CA TYR A 19 5.78 7.78 -8.62
C TYR A 19 4.77 8.64 -9.39
N ALA A 20 4.99 8.84 -10.70
CA ALA A 20 4.06 9.58 -11.57
C ALA A 20 2.70 8.88 -11.73
N MET A 21 2.68 7.54 -11.81
CA MET A 21 1.43 6.76 -11.85
C MET A 21 0.60 6.98 -10.57
N PHE A 22 1.25 6.94 -9.41
CA PHE A 22 0.60 7.23 -8.13
C PHE A 22 0.09 8.69 -8.09
N GLY A 23 0.90 9.64 -8.55
CA GLY A 23 0.51 11.05 -8.62
C GLY A 23 -0.68 11.31 -9.55
N ALA A 24 -0.78 10.59 -10.67
CA ALA A 24 -1.93 10.66 -11.57
C ALA A 24 -3.20 10.18 -10.88
N MET A 25 -3.17 9.00 -10.29
CA MET A 25 -4.31 8.45 -9.52
C MET A 25 -4.75 9.40 -8.41
N THR A 26 -3.79 9.98 -7.66
CA THR A 26 -4.10 10.92 -6.57
C THR A 26 -4.80 12.18 -7.08
N ARG A 27 -4.34 12.75 -8.21
CA ARG A 27 -5.00 13.93 -8.84
C ARG A 27 -6.43 13.61 -9.25
N ASP A 28 -6.66 12.46 -9.91
CA ASP A 28 -7.97 12.04 -10.36
C ASP A 28 -8.92 11.81 -9.18
N TYR A 29 -8.43 11.18 -8.12
CA TYR A 29 -9.17 10.97 -6.89
C TYR A 29 -9.64 12.28 -6.26
N PHE A 30 -8.73 13.26 -6.13
CA PHE A 30 -9.05 14.56 -5.53
C PHE A 30 -10.00 15.37 -6.43
N ALA A 31 -9.74 15.42 -7.73
CA ALA A 31 -10.57 16.14 -8.68
C ALA A 31 -12.02 15.63 -8.68
N GLU A 32 -12.22 14.30 -8.66
CA GLU A 32 -13.56 13.73 -8.62
C GLU A 32 -14.25 13.95 -7.27
N PHE A 33 -13.51 13.89 -6.17
CA PHE A 33 -14.06 14.21 -4.86
C PHE A 33 -14.51 15.68 -4.79
N GLU A 34 -13.69 16.64 -5.27
CA GLU A 34 -14.04 18.06 -5.33
C GLU A 34 -15.23 18.33 -6.25
N ALA A 35 -15.38 17.56 -7.33
CA ALA A 35 -16.54 17.60 -8.20
C ALA A 35 -17.81 16.97 -7.60
N GLY A 36 -17.76 16.49 -6.35
CA GLY A 36 -18.90 15.88 -5.65
C GLY A 36 -19.26 14.48 -6.19
N ARG A 37 -18.35 13.79 -6.85
CA ARG A 37 -18.58 12.43 -7.35
C ARG A 37 -18.59 11.44 -6.17
N PRO A 38 -19.70 10.69 -5.96
CA PRO A 38 -19.81 9.82 -4.80
C PRO A 38 -18.84 8.63 -4.81
N ASP A 39 -18.41 8.21 -5.99
CA ASP A 39 -17.54 7.05 -6.23
C ASP A 39 -16.07 7.42 -6.47
N ALA A 40 -15.64 8.63 -6.12
CA ALA A 40 -14.27 9.09 -6.29
C ALA A 40 -13.22 8.10 -5.73
N ALA A 41 -13.55 7.44 -4.60
CA ALA A 41 -12.66 6.46 -3.98
C ALA A 41 -12.33 5.24 -4.86
N ARG A 42 -13.05 5.02 -5.99
CA ARG A 42 -12.71 3.94 -6.92
C ARG A 42 -11.28 4.07 -7.46
N HIS A 43 -10.80 5.31 -7.65
CA HIS A 43 -9.43 5.53 -8.12
C HIS A 43 -8.39 4.91 -7.20
N VAL A 44 -8.56 5.05 -5.89
CA VAL A 44 -7.66 4.46 -4.89
C VAL A 44 -7.85 2.95 -4.81
N ILE A 45 -9.09 2.49 -4.72
CA ILE A 45 -9.38 1.05 -4.57
C ILE A 45 -8.92 0.25 -5.79
N ASP A 46 -9.19 0.75 -6.99
CA ASP A 46 -8.80 0.08 -8.23
C ASP A 46 -7.29 0.17 -8.49
N PHE A 47 -6.64 1.26 -8.06
CA PHE A 47 -5.18 1.36 -8.11
C PHE A 47 -4.49 0.26 -7.27
N TYR A 48 -4.98 0.03 -6.08
CA TYR A 48 -4.38 -0.95 -5.16
C TYR A 48 -4.85 -2.39 -5.39
N GLY A 49 -6.07 -2.58 -5.83
CA GLY A 49 -6.70 -3.90 -5.99
C GLY A 49 -6.77 -4.42 -7.42
N GLY A 50 -6.48 -3.55 -8.39
CA GLY A 50 -6.71 -3.80 -9.82
C GLY A 50 -8.04 -3.22 -10.28
N GLU A 51 -8.13 -2.93 -11.59
CA GLU A 51 -9.31 -2.34 -12.23
C GLU A 51 -10.59 -3.15 -11.92
N GLY A 52 -11.66 -2.44 -11.55
CA GLY A 52 -12.95 -3.03 -11.24
C GLY A 52 -13.11 -3.54 -9.80
N THR A 53 -12.08 -3.49 -8.97
CA THR A 53 -12.14 -3.94 -7.57
C THR A 53 -13.23 -3.19 -6.78
N PHE A 54 -13.32 -1.87 -6.92
CA PHE A 54 -14.36 -1.09 -6.26
C PHE A 54 -15.76 -1.52 -6.66
N ALA A 55 -15.99 -1.74 -7.95
CA ALA A 55 -17.27 -2.18 -8.48
C ALA A 55 -17.67 -3.59 -7.99
N ALA A 56 -16.69 -4.47 -7.78
CA ALA A 56 -16.88 -5.82 -7.28
C ALA A 56 -17.17 -5.89 -5.78
N PHE A 57 -16.93 -4.83 -5.02
CA PHE A 57 -17.24 -4.82 -3.58
C PHE A 57 -18.74 -4.99 -3.33
N PRO A 58 -19.15 -5.71 -2.27
CA PRO A 58 -20.53 -5.72 -1.81
C PRO A 58 -21.05 -4.29 -1.58
N ALA A 59 -22.34 -4.04 -1.85
CA ALA A 59 -22.94 -2.72 -1.74
C ALA A 59 -22.66 -2.04 -0.39
N LYS A 60 -22.78 -2.78 0.73
CA LYS A 60 -22.49 -2.28 2.08
C LYS A 60 -21.04 -1.78 2.23
N ILE A 61 -20.09 -2.43 1.57
CA ILE A 61 -18.68 -2.03 1.61
C ILE A 61 -18.48 -0.78 0.77
N ARG A 62 -19.07 -0.71 -0.44
CA ARG A 62 -19.02 0.50 -1.27
C ARG A 62 -19.60 1.70 -0.55
N ASP A 63 -20.79 1.54 0.07
CA ASP A 63 -21.45 2.61 0.84
C ASP A 63 -20.57 3.10 1.99
N TYR A 64 -19.90 2.18 2.70
CA TYR A 64 -18.94 2.52 3.75
C TYR A 64 -17.75 3.31 3.20
N VAL A 65 -17.15 2.85 2.10
CA VAL A 65 -16.02 3.53 1.44
C VAL A 65 -16.42 4.94 1.01
N VAL A 66 -17.55 5.10 0.32
CA VAL A 66 -18.10 6.41 -0.08
C VAL A 66 -18.30 7.32 1.13
N LYS A 67 -18.92 6.81 2.18
CA LYS A 67 -19.17 7.59 3.41
C LYS A 67 -17.87 8.05 4.09
N THR A 68 -16.81 7.26 4.03
CA THR A 68 -15.52 7.57 4.68
C THR A 68 -14.54 8.32 3.80
N THR A 69 -14.85 8.50 2.51
CA THR A 69 -14.00 9.22 1.55
C THR A 69 -13.56 10.62 2.04
N PRO A 70 -14.43 11.46 2.66
CA PRO A 70 -13.99 12.76 3.16
C PRO A 70 -12.91 12.70 4.26
N ALA A 71 -12.89 11.66 5.07
CA ALA A 71 -11.82 11.42 6.04
C ALA A 71 -10.55 10.95 5.33
N ASN A 72 -10.68 9.99 4.40
CA ASN A 72 -9.58 9.45 3.64
C ASN A 72 -8.84 10.52 2.81
N ILE A 73 -9.54 11.48 2.20
CA ILE A 73 -8.92 12.61 1.48
C ILE A 73 -7.98 13.40 2.39
N ARG A 74 -8.35 13.65 3.64
CA ARG A 74 -7.49 14.37 4.60
C ARG A 74 -6.25 13.56 4.98
N ASP A 75 -6.44 12.27 5.25
CA ASP A 75 -5.36 11.35 5.56
C ASP A 75 -4.40 11.22 4.39
N TRP A 76 -4.94 11.13 3.17
CA TRP A 76 -4.17 11.06 1.92
C TRP A 76 -3.29 12.28 1.71
N SER A 77 -3.84 13.48 1.93
CA SER A 77 -3.08 14.73 1.85
C SER A 77 -1.89 14.75 2.81
N SER A 78 -2.03 14.19 4.00
CA SER A 78 -0.92 14.06 4.96
C SER A 78 0.10 13.01 4.52
N GLY A 79 -0.36 11.84 4.06
CA GLY A 79 0.49 10.72 3.66
C GLY A 79 1.35 11.02 2.43
N THR A 80 0.85 11.82 1.48
CA THR A 80 1.57 12.16 0.26
C THR A 80 2.73 13.15 0.48
N THR A 81 2.74 13.85 1.61
CA THR A 81 3.83 14.77 2.00
C THR A 81 4.92 14.09 2.83
N PHE A 82 4.71 12.83 3.21
CA PHE A 82 5.64 12.11 4.07
C PHE A 82 6.82 11.57 3.25
N GLU A 83 7.98 12.15 3.47
CA GLU A 83 9.23 11.76 2.80
C GLU A 83 10.31 11.46 3.84
N HIS A 84 10.90 10.27 3.76
CA HIS A 84 12.09 9.91 4.52
C HIS A 84 13.23 9.54 3.57
N PRO A 85 14.47 9.96 3.87
CA PRO A 85 15.63 9.55 3.09
C PRO A 85 15.90 8.05 3.30
N ARG A 86 16.55 7.43 2.32
CA ARG A 86 16.99 6.01 2.40
C ARG A 86 17.72 5.69 3.71
N SER A 87 18.53 6.62 4.21
CA SER A 87 19.29 6.46 5.46
C SER A 87 18.40 6.24 6.69
N ALA A 88 17.16 6.70 6.70
CA ALA A 88 16.23 6.44 7.79
C ALA A 88 15.84 4.95 7.85
N TYR A 89 15.63 4.33 6.70
CA TYR A 89 15.34 2.88 6.61
C TYR A 89 16.55 2.03 6.99
N GLN A 90 17.76 2.47 6.63
CA GLN A 90 19.02 1.79 6.98
C GLN A 90 19.31 1.77 8.49
N GLN A 91 18.67 2.64 9.27
CA GLN A 91 18.80 2.66 10.73
C GLN A 91 17.82 1.71 11.45
N ILE A 92 16.92 1.06 10.75
CA ILE A 92 16.01 0.07 11.32
C ILE A 92 16.81 -1.21 11.60
N ALA A 93 17.20 -1.41 12.85
CA ALA A 93 18.05 -2.54 13.27
C ALA A 93 17.25 -3.82 13.62
N VAL A 94 15.95 -3.68 13.86
CA VAL A 94 15.12 -4.81 14.26
C VAL A 94 14.84 -5.77 13.10
N SER A 95 14.68 -7.07 13.41
CA SER A 95 14.23 -8.05 12.42
C SER A 95 12.92 -7.60 11.80
N THR A 96 12.87 -7.52 10.48
CA THR A 96 11.74 -6.94 9.75
C THR A 96 11.21 -7.92 8.70
N LEU A 97 9.93 -8.28 8.82
CA LEU A 97 9.21 -8.99 7.77
C LEU A 97 8.47 -7.97 6.90
N VAL A 98 8.74 -7.98 5.60
CA VAL A 98 8.00 -7.25 4.58
C VAL A 98 7.09 -8.24 3.86
N VAL A 99 5.77 -8.00 3.87
CA VAL A 99 4.79 -8.85 3.19
C VAL A 99 4.09 -8.04 2.12
N ARG A 100 4.02 -8.60 0.91
CA ARG A 100 3.27 -8.03 -0.21
C ARG A 100 2.39 -9.07 -0.90
N GLY A 101 1.37 -8.61 -1.61
CA GLY A 101 0.61 -9.42 -2.55
C GLY A 101 1.39 -9.63 -3.86
N GLY A 102 1.22 -10.81 -4.46
CA GLY A 102 1.84 -11.16 -5.75
C GLY A 102 1.19 -10.46 -6.94
N ASP A 103 -0.08 -10.09 -6.81
CA ASP A 103 -0.88 -9.38 -7.83
C ASP A 103 -1.06 -7.88 -7.46
N GLY A 104 -0.17 -7.35 -6.63
CA GLY A 104 -0.16 -5.94 -6.24
C GLY A 104 0.22 -5.02 -7.38
N HIS A 105 -0.15 -3.72 -7.27
CA HIS A 105 0.27 -2.70 -8.23
C HIS A 105 1.80 -2.60 -8.29
N PRO A 106 2.42 -2.45 -9.47
CA PRO A 106 3.87 -2.42 -9.65
C PRO A 106 4.60 -1.44 -8.71
N ALA A 107 4.02 -0.27 -8.44
CA ALA A 107 4.58 0.69 -7.49
C ALA A 107 4.68 0.11 -6.07
N MET A 108 3.66 -0.61 -5.61
CA MET A 108 3.63 -1.25 -4.29
C MET A 108 4.61 -2.40 -4.20
N MET A 109 4.70 -3.19 -5.27
CA MET A 109 5.68 -4.28 -5.37
C MET A 109 7.12 -3.74 -5.28
N ARG A 110 7.41 -2.66 -6.00
CA ARG A 110 8.73 -2.01 -5.97
C ARG A 110 9.06 -1.41 -4.61
N ILE A 111 8.11 -0.78 -3.94
CA ILE A 111 8.29 -0.27 -2.57
C ILE A 111 8.67 -1.41 -1.62
N ALA A 112 7.99 -2.55 -1.67
CA ALA A 112 8.29 -3.70 -0.82
C ALA A 112 9.71 -4.24 -1.07
N GLU A 113 10.16 -4.27 -2.34
CA GLU A 113 11.54 -4.62 -2.69
C GLU A 113 12.54 -3.63 -2.10
N MET A 114 12.32 -2.33 -2.30
CA MET A 114 13.20 -1.28 -1.76
C MET A 114 13.26 -1.29 -0.23
N LEU A 115 12.13 -1.51 0.45
CA LEU A 115 12.13 -1.67 1.91
C LEU A 115 13.01 -2.86 2.33
N THR A 116 12.94 -3.97 1.60
CA THR A 116 13.76 -5.15 1.86
C THR A 116 15.25 -4.90 1.55
N GLU A 117 15.53 -4.13 0.50
CA GLU A 117 16.91 -3.75 0.14
C GLU A 117 17.55 -2.77 1.15
N PHE A 118 16.74 -1.87 1.74
CA PHE A 118 17.26 -0.77 2.55
C PHE A 118 17.29 -1.07 4.05
N ILE A 119 16.40 -1.91 4.54
CA ILE A 119 16.37 -2.33 5.94
C ILE A 119 17.34 -3.52 6.13
N PRO A 120 18.42 -3.40 6.93
CA PRO A 120 19.50 -4.41 6.98
C PRO A 120 19.03 -5.83 7.32
N ASN A 121 18.04 -5.97 8.20
CA ASN A 121 17.52 -7.25 8.69
C ASN A 121 16.13 -7.54 8.15
N ALA A 122 15.82 -7.08 6.93
CA ALA A 122 14.53 -7.32 6.31
C ALA A 122 14.52 -8.61 5.46
N ARG A 123 13.35 -9.26 5.43
CA ARG A 123 13.05 -10.35 4.51
C ARG A 123 11.70 -10.11 3.84
N LEU A 124 11.62 -10.42 2.55
CA LEU A 124 10.39 -10.29 1.77
C LEU A 124 9.63 -11.61 1.73
N GLN A 125 8.32 -11.53 1.92
CA GLN A 125 7.37 -12.60 1.63
C GLN A 125 6.29 -12.09 0.67
N THR A 126 5.96 -12.93 -0.31
CA THR A 126 4.93 -12.61 -1.31
C THR A 126 3.79 -13.60 -1.16
N VAL A 127 2.57 -13.09 -1.00
CA VAL A 127 1.34 -13.89 -0.97
C VAL A 127 0.78 -14.00 -2.38
N ALA A 128 0.83 -15.20 -2.95
CA ALA A 128 0.38 -15.44 -4.32
C ALA A 128 -1.13 -15.15 -4.47
N GLY A 129 -1.53 -14.47 -5.55
CA GLY A 129 -2.92 -14.08 -5.81
C GLY A 129 -3.45 -12.96 -4.91
N GLY A 130 -2.64 -12.46 -3.98
CA GLY A 130 -3.00 -11.36 -3.11
C GLY A 130 -2.72 -10.00 -3.75
N SER A 131 -3.55 -9.01 -3.45
CA SER A 131 -3.33 -7.59 -3.75
C SER A 131 -3.07 -6.81 -2.46
N HIS A 132 -3.20 -5.49 -2.50
CA HIS A 132 -3.04 -4.64 -1.31
C HIS A 132 -4.00 -4.98 -0.13
N PHE A 133 -5.07 -5.69 -0.41
CA PHE A 133 -6.11 -6.00 0.59
C PHE A 133 -5.87 -7.33 1.32
N LEU A 134 -4.61 -7.73 1.54
CA LEU A 134 -4.22 -9.00 2.18
C LEU A 134 -4.97 -9.34 3.47
N PRO A 135 -5.15 -8.39 4.43
CA PRO A 135 -5.87 -8.71 5.66
C PRO A 135 -7.32 -9.15 5.44
N ALA A 136 -7.95 -8.70 4.36
CA ALA A 136 -9.32 -9.06 4.00
C ALA A 136 -9.40 -10.30 3.11
N THR A 137 -8.43 -10.50 2.22
CA THR A 137 -8.48 -11.54 1.17
C THR A 137 -7.70 -12.79 1.52
N HIS A 138 -6.59 -12.67 2.28
CA HIS A 138 -5.67 -13.76 2.64
C HIS A 138 -5.34 -13.79 4.13
N PRO A 139 -6.34 -13.66 5.06
CA PRO A 139 -6.07 -13.51 6.48
C PRO A 139 -5.31 -14.68 7.10
N THR A 140 -5.63 -15.92 6.69
CA THR A 140 -5.01 -17.12 7.24
C THR A 140 -3.52 -17.22 6.87
N GLU A 141 -3.19 -16.96 5.61
CA GLU A 141 -1.80 -16.99 5.16
C GLU A 141 -0.99 -15.86 5.78
N LEU A 142 -1.57 -14.67 5.84
CA LEU A 142 -0.95 -13.53 6.50
C LEU A 142 -0.66 -13.82 7.98
N ALA A 143 -1.64 -14.35 8.73
CA ALA A 143 -1.46 -14.71 10.13
C ALA A 143 -0.30 -15.72 10.30
N ARG A 144 -0.27 -16.78 9.49
CA ARG A 144 0.81 -17.76 9.52
C ARG A 144 2.20 -17.13 9.30
N LEU A 145 2.34 -16.20 8.35
CA LEU A 145 3.60 -15.52 8.09
C LEU A 145 4.04 -14.65 9.28
N LEU A 146 3.08 -13.98 9.92
CA LEU A 146 3.34 -13.14 11.09
C LEU A 146 3.75 -14.00 12.30
N ASP A 147 3.06 -15.11 12.55
CA ASP A 147 3.37 -16.04 13.65
C ASP A 147 4.79 -16.59 13.51
N ILE A 148 5.16 -17.07 12.32
CA ILE A 148 6.52 -17.54 12.04
C ILE A 148 7.55 -16.42 12.27
N HIS A 149 7.24 -15.18 11.88
CA HIS A 149 8.18 -14.07 12.10
C HIS A 149 8.36 -13.76 13.57
N VAL A 150 7.29 -13.74 14.35
CA VAL A 150 7.34 -13.49 15.79
C VAL A 150 8.13 -14.60 16.51
N GLU A 151 7.89 -15.86 16.16
CA GLU A 151 8.58 -17.01 16.77
C GLU A 151 10.08 -17.06 16.42
N THR A 152 10.44 -16.71 15.17
CA THR A 152 11.83 -16.85 14.69
C THR A 152 12.63 -15.55 14.74
N GLY A 153 11.99 -14.41 14.81
CA GLY A 153 12.62 -13.08 14.75
C GLY A 153 12.98 -12.49 16.11
N ILE A 154 12.71 -13.21 17.21
CA ILE A 154 13.04 -12.79 18.58
C ILE A 154 14.43 -13.31 19.02
N ALA A 155 15.14 -13.98 18.12
CA ALA A 155 16.49 -14.49 18.39
C ALA A 155 17.59 -13.51 17.93
#